data_23ba5bc5f3da772c43804d0472f1f670
#
_entry.id   23ba5bc5f3da772c43804d0472f1f670
#
_cell.length_a   1.000
_cell.length_b   1.000
_cell.length_c   1.000
_cell.angle_alpha   90.00
_cell.angle_beta   90.00
_cell.angle_gamma   90.00
#
_symmetry.space_group_name_H-M   'P 1'
#
loop_
_entity.id
_entity.type
_entity.pdbx_description
1 polymer ?
#
loop_
_entity_poly.entity_id
_entity_poly.type
_entity_poly.pdbx_seq_one_letter_code
_entity_poly.pdbx_strand_id
1 'polypeptide(L)'
;MSILAGVSQCAMLHRGGEAEIYKVVSQGREYALKWYAAGVRFDAASIEAISQVHDRGVYRVRETGEKAGRPYLVYDFVDGIPAAELGALPVAFAISLVRDVVRALAALASCGVHHGDLNPSNVIVCADGTPVVIDCGIVGPGAPAYAAPERFQGRAPDEKSDLYSVGMLLYRLVAGVDLVVGDTFESYARAASLVDEIDTTSLLYGRGVKAEELSCLEPLWKGLLRADPEDRVEDFDELDELLEIAFGKVSGGSVAWETLRAGTVAALAEKIGTIGHGSEGACALPVEFAMIKPTGGRKRVAFACILGLILLLVALFFAFSRGGPSIDETGASILQKSRSLDAIVGEAQDSSGGDSGVSGTLLESLPTPELEGAGDNGVTDE
;
A
#
# COMPACT_ATOMS: atom_id res chain seq x y z
N MET A 1 -2.92 -12.01 -19.44
CA MET A 1 -3.79 -12.98 -18.74
C MET A 1 -3.67 -12.69 -17.25
N SER A 2 -4.78 -12.49 -16.53
CA SER A 2 -4.72 -12.10 -15.10
C SER A 2 -4.05 -13.19 -14.26
N ILE A 3 -3.14 -12.79 -13.37
CA ILE A 3 -2.48 -13.68 -12.41
C ILE A 3 -3.53 -14.32 -11.50
N LEU A 4 -4.50 -13.52 -11.05
CA LEU A 4 -5.54 -13.96 -10.13
C LEU A 4 -6.50 -14.99 -10.73
N ALA A 5 -6.60 -15.06 -12.08
CA ALA A 5 -7.39 -16.08 -12.76
C ALA A 5 -6.81 -17.50 -12.67
N GLY A 6 -5.51 -17.62 -12.39
CA GLY A 6 -4.78 -18.89 -12.34
C GLY A 6 -4.30 -19.30 -10.95
N VAL A 7 -4.84 -18.69 -9.89
CA VAL A 7 -4.43 -19.00 -8.51
C VAL A 7 -4.80 -20.43 -8.14
N SER A 8 -3.78 -21.18 -7.71
CA SER A 8 -3.89 -22.56 -7.25
C SER A 8 -3.81 -22.72 -5.74
N GLN A 9 -3.13 -21.78 -5.06
CA GLN A 9 -2.98 -21.73 -3.60
C GLN A 9 -3.10 -20.30 -3.12
N CYS A 10 -3.63 -20.13 -1.92
CA CYS A 10 -3.78 -18.85 -1.24
C CYS A 10 -3.54 -19.03 0.24
N ALA A 11 -2.80 -18.11 0.85
CA ALA A 11 -2.63 -18.00 2.30
C ALA A 11 -2.76 -16.53 2.70
N MET A 12 -3.47 -16.27 3.79
CA MET A 12 -3.56 -14.92 4.35
C MET A 12 -2.32 -14.66 5.19
N LEU A 13 -1.57 -13.60 4.84
CA LEU A 13 -0.40 -13.17 5.61
C LEU A 13 -0.76 -12.14 6.68
N HIS A 14 -1.61 -11.17 6.33
CA HIS A 14 -1.96 -10.07 7.23
C HIS A 14 -3.37 -9.54 6.94
N ARG A 15 -4.06 -9.11 8.01
CA ARG A 15 -5.32 -8.36 7.92
C ARG A 15 -5.22 -7.13 8.80
N GLY A 16 -5.12 -5.97 8.18
CA GLY A 16 -5.11 -4.66 8.82
C GLY A 16 -6.34 -3.83 8.47
N GLY A 17 -6.41 -2.61 9.03
CA GLY A 17 -7.49 -1.66 8.73
C GLY A 17 -7.45 -1.12 7.30
N GLU A 18 -6.26 -1.00 6.71
CA GLU A 18 -6.07 -0.44 5.37
C GLU A 18 -6.09 -1.49 4.26
N ALA A 19 -5.62 -2.71 4.54
CA ALA A 19 -5.54 -3.77 3.53
C ALA A 19 -5.52 -5.17 4.16
N GLU A 20 -5.87 -6.14 3.32
CA GLU A 20 -5.63 -7.56 3.53
C GLU A 20 -4.52 -8.01 2.58
N ILE A 21 -3.54 -8.76 3.10
CA ILE A 21 -2.40 -9.25 2.32
C ILE A 21 -2.46 -10.76 2.24
N TYR A 22 -2.36 -11.27 1.03
CA TYR A 22 -2.39 -12.69 0.74
C TYR A 22 -1.15 -13.11 -0.04
N LYS A 23 -0.56 -14.24 0.31
CA LYS A 23 0.37 -14.96 -0.55
C LYS A 23 -0.45 -15.85 -1.50
N VAL A 24 -0.26 -15.69 -2.78
CA VAL A 24 -0.97 -16.48 -3.80
C VAL A 24 0.03 -17.17 -4.72
N VAL A 25 -0.28 -18.41 -5.11
CA VAL A 25 0.51 -19.16 -6.10
C VAL A 25 -0.29 -19.23 -7.39
N SER A 26 0.27 -18.73 -8.48
CA SER A 26 -0.31 -18.79 -9.81
C SER A 26 0.72 -19.29 -10.82
N GLN A 27 0.39 -20.31 -11.57
CA GLN A 27 1.28 -20.93 -12.56
C GLN A 27 2.67 -21.31 -11.99
N GLY A 28 2.70 -21.79 -10.74
CA GLY A 28 3.92 -22.21 -10.04
C GLY A 28 4.83 -21.06 -9.57
N ARG A 29 4.35 -19.81 -9.60
CA ARG A 29 5.04 -18.65 -9.07
C ARG A 29 4.28 -18.05 -7.91
N GLU A 30 5.01 -17.49 -6.96
CA GLU A 30 4.47 -16.84 -5.77
C GLU A 30 4.32 -15.34 -5.99
N TYR A 31 3.19 -14.81 -5.54
CA TYR A 31 2.86 -13.39 -5.60
C TYR A 31 2.26 -12.95 -4.27
N ALA A 32 2.41 -11.67 -3.96
CA ALA A 32 1.62 -11.02 -2.93
C ALA A 32 0.43 -10.30 -3.58
N LEU A 33 -0.77 -10.56 -3.06
CA LEU A 33 -1.98 -9.81 -3.35
C LEU A 33 -2.28 -8.90 -2.17
N LYS A 34 -2.21 -7.60 -2.37
CA LYS A 34 -2.62 -6.60 -1.40
C LYS A 34 -3.97 -6.02 -1.83
N TRP A 35 -5.01 -6.29 -1.05
CA TRP A 35 -6.39 -5.88 -1.32
C TRP A 35 -6.81 -4.84 -0.32
N TYR A 36 -6.89 -3.60 -0.78
CA TYR A 36 -7.08 -2.45 0.08
C TYR A 36 -8.52 -2.26 0.53
N ALA A 37 -8.72 -1.50 1.59
CA ALA A 37 -10.05 -1.09 2.03
C ALA A 37 -10.74 -0.21 0.96
N ALA A 38 -12.07 -0.16 1.00
CA ALA A 38 -12.83 0.71 0.12
C ALA A 38 -12.45 2.18 0.40
N GLY A 39 -12.29 2.96 -0.68
CA GLY A 39 -11.94 4.38 -0.61
C GLY A 39 -10.43 4.68 -0.64
N VAL A 40 -9.55 3.69 -0.49
CA VAL A 40 -8.12 3.87 -0.79
C VAL A 40 -7.96 4.20 -2.27
N ARG A 41 -7.11 5.16 -2.58
CA ARG A 41 -6.81 5.55 -3.95
C ARG A 41 -5.33 5.34 -4.23
N PHE A 42 -5.06 4.81 -5.42
CA PHE A 42 -3.72 4.80 -5.97
C PHE A 42 -3.54 6.00 -6.89
N ASP A 43 -2.34 6.54 -6.89
CA ASP A 43 -1.90 7.30 -8.05
C ASP A 43 -1.53 6.33 -9.17
N ALA A 44 -2.39 6.26 -10.20
CA ALA A 44 -2.19 5.34 -11.31
C ALA A 44 -0.90 5.64 -12.07
N ALA A 45 -0.47 6.91 -12.14
CA ALA A 45 0.77 7.30 -12.78
C ALA A 45 1.97 6.78 -11.99
N SER A 46 1.95 6.88 -10.66
CA SER A 46 3.00 6.32 -9.80
C SER A 46 3.09 4.80 -9.92
N ILE A 47 1.96 4.08 -9.94
CA ILE A 47 1.96 2.62 -10.10
C ILE A 47 2.53 2.21 -11.48
N GLU A 48 2.17 2.92 -12.54
CA GLU A 48 2.73 2.69 -13.87
C GLU A 48 4.24 2.94 -13.88
N ALA A 49 4.70 4.05 -13.29
CA ALA A 49 6.11 4.38 -13.18
C ALA A 49 6.89 3.31 -12.38
N ILE A 50 6.37 2.87 -11.22
CA ILE A 50 6.96 1.79 -10.42
C ILE A 50 7.10 0.50 -11.25
N SER A 51 6.14 0.19 -12.11
CA SER A 51 6.19 -1.01 -12.96
C SER A 51 7.35 -1.00 -13.96
N GLN A 52 7.90 0.17 -14.28
CA GLN A 52 9.05 0.37 -15.16
C GLN A 52 10.39 0.35 -14.41
N VAL A 53 10.39 0.41 -13.09
CA VAL A 53 11.63 0.34 -12.29
C VAL A 53 12.18 -1.09 -12.35
N HIS A 54 13.45 -1.21 -12.77
CA HIS A 54 14.13 -2.49 -12.93
C HIS A 54 15.26 -2.67 -11.91
N ASP A 55 15.10 -2.10 -10.72
CA ASP A 55 16.01 -2.28 -9.60
C ASP A 55 15.62 -3.49 -8.75
N ARG A 56 16.63 -4.22 -8.22
CA ARG A 56 16.41 -5.41 -7.38
C ARG A 56 15.89 -5.06 -5.99
N GLY A 57 16.17 -3.84 -5.53
CA GLY A 57 15.72 -3.31 -4.25
C GLY A 57 14.30 -2.76 -4.28
N VAL A 58 13.60 -2.77 -5.43
CA VAL A 58 12.21 -2.33 -5.57
C VAL A 58 11.31 -3.50 -5.90
N TYR A 59 10.19 -3.61 -5.21
CA TYR A 59 9.18 -4.64 -5.49
C TYR A 59 8.61 -4.49 -6.90
N ARG A 60 8.20 -5.62 -7.49
CA ARG A 60 7.79 -5.64 -8.90
C ARG A 60 6.28 -5.80 -9.02
N VAL A 61 5.59 -4.72 -9.37
CA VAL A 61 4.14 -4.74 -9.64
C VAL A 61 3.87 -5.55 -10.92
N ARG A 62 2.88 -6.44 -10.86
CA ARG A 62 2.50 -7.36 -11.94
C ARG A 62 1.08 -7.14 -12.43
N GLU A 63 0.18 -6.81 -11.54
CA GLU A 63 -1.22 -6.60 -11.87
C GLU A 63 -1.82 -5.60 -10.88
N THR A 64 -2.69 -4.75 -11.36
CA THR A 64 -3.47 -3.83 -10.55
C THR A 64 -4.91 -3.82 -11.04
N GLY A 65 -5.83 -3.49 -10.17
CA GLY A 65 -7.25 -3.40 -10.53
C GLY A 65 -8.14 -3.09 -9.35
N GLU A 66 -9.43 -3.29 -9.58
CA GLU A 66 -10.47 -3.09 -8.56
C GLU A 66 -11.39 -4.31 -8.50
N LYS A 67 -11.75 -4.73 -7.31
CA LYS A 67 -12.74 -5.78 -7.04
C LYS A 67 -13.65 -5.36 -5.89
N ALA A 68 -14.96 -5.46 -6.11
CA ALA A 68 -15.99 -5.08 -5.12
C ALA A 68 -15.82 -3.64 -4.57
N GLY A 69 -15.42 -2.67 -5.42
CA GLY A 69 -15.16 -1.29 -5.00
C GLY A 69 -13.90 -1.10 -4.16
N ARG A 70 -13.02 -2.10 -4.12
CA ARG A 70 -11.76 -2.11 -3.38
C ARG A 70 -10.61 -2.27 -4.36
N PRO A 71 -9.62 -1.37 -4.36
CA PRO A 71 -8.45 -1.53 -5.21
C PRO A 71 -7.54 -2.67 -4.74
N TYR A 72 -6.76 -3.24 -5.68
CA TYR A 72 -5.78 -4.25 -5.36
C TYR A 72 -4.50 -4.10 -6.17
N LEU A 73 -3.39 -4.56 -5.59
CA LEU A 73 -2.10 -4.74 -6.25
C LEU A 73 -1.67 -6.19 -6.14
N VAL A 74 -1.09 -6.72 -7.23
CA VAL A 74 -0.37 -7.99 -7.23
C VAL A 74 1.07 -7.71 -7.61
N TYR A 75 2.01 -8.17 -6.80
CA TYR A 75 3.43 -8.03 -7.03
C TYR A 75 4.16 -9.36 -6.76
N ASP A 76 5.39 -9.50 -7.27
CA ASP A 76 6.20 -10.68 -7.01
C ASP A 76 6.37 -10.84 -5.49
N PHE A 77 6.17 -12.04 -4.98
CA PHE A 77 6.35 -12.30 -3.56
C PHE A 77 7.83 -12.14 -3.19
N VAL A 78 8.10 -11.33 -2.17
CA VAL A 78 9.44 -11.12 -1.63
C VAL A 78 9.61 -12.04 -0.42
N ASP A 79 10.44 -13.06 -0.57
CA ASP A 79 10.76 -13.99 0.51
C ASP A 79 11.80 -13.38 1.45
N GLY A 80 11.36 -12.98 2.63
CA GLY A 80 12.15 -12.29 3.62
C GLY A 80 11.33 -11.91 4.84
N ILE A 81 11.94 -11.12 5.72
CA ILE A 81 11.27 -10.57 6.91
C ILE A 81 11.24 -9.06 6.86
N PRO A 82 10.18 -8.40 7.33
CA PRO A 82 10.17 -6.96 7.51
C PRO A 82 11.31 -6.50 8.41
N ALA A 83 11.97 -5.39 8.05
CA ALA A 83 13.02 -4.81 8.89
C ALA A 83 12.49 -4.42 10.30
N ALA A 84 11.18 -4.21 10.44
CA ALA A 84 10.51 -3.99 11.72
C ALA A 84 10.71 -5.15 12.72
N GLU A 85 10.85 -6.37 12.22
CA GLU A 85 11.07 -7.58 13.03
C GLU A 85 12.55 -7.83 13.35
N LEU A 86 13.46 -7.04 12.77
CA LEU A 86 14.86 -7.06 13.12
C LEU A 86 15.08 -6.33 14.45
N GLY A 87 15.90 -6.92 15.31
CA GLY A 87 16.46 -6.19 16.45
C GLY A 87 17.54 -5.20 16.00
N ALA A 88 18.34 -4.72 16.95
CA ALA A 88 19.53 -3.95 16.62
C ALA A 88 20.49 -4.77 15.76
N LEU A 89 20.99 -4.15 14.68
CA LEU A 89 21.96 -4.74 13.77
C LEU A 89 23.37 -4.19 14.06
N PRO A 90 24.41 -4.95 13.72
CA PRO A 90 25.76 -4.39 13.67
C PRO A 90 25.80 -3.14 12.79
N VAL A 91 26.46 -2.07 13.23
CA VAL A 91 26.44 -0.76 12.57
C VAL A 91 26.85 -0.86 11.09
N ALA A 92 27.92 -1.59 10.78
CA ALA A 92 28.36 -1.77 9.40
C ALA A 92 27.29 -2.46 8.53
N PHE A 93 26.53 -3.41 9.10
CA PHE A 93 25.46 -4.08 8.37
C PHE A 93 24.25 -3.16 8.17
N ALA A 94 23.87 -2.37 9.20
CA ALA A 94 22.81 -1.38 9.10
C ALA A 94 23.11 -0.33 8.01
N ILE A 95 24.34 0.20 7.98
CA ILE A 95 24.77 1.14 6.93
C ILE A 95 24.70 0.50 5.54
N SER A 96 25.21 -0.72 5.38
CA SER A 96 25.17 -1.45 4.10
C SER A 96 23.72 -1.65 3.63
N LEU A 97 22.82 -2.05 4.52
CA LEU A 97 21.41 -2.27 4.22
C LEU A 97 20.73 -0.96 3.81
N VAL A 98 20.93 0.11 4.58
CA VAL A 98 20.35 1.43 4.28
C VAL A 98 20.89 1.96 2.95
N ARG A 99 22.15 1.72 2.62
CA ARG A 99 22.73 2.11 1.33
C ARG A 99 22.01 1.43 0.16
N ASP A 100 21.69 0.15 0.27
CA ASP A 100 20.93 -0.55 -0.76
C ASP A 100 19.46 -0.03 -0.83
N VAL A 101 18.85 0.36 0.30
CA VAL A 101 17.55 1.05 0.32
C VAL A 101 17.62 2.40 -0.39
N VAL A 102 18.66 3.22 -0.13
CA VAL A 102 18.85 4.52 -0.78
C VAL A 102 18.94 4.38 -2.30
N ARG A 103 19.66 3.38 -2.79
CA ARG A 103 19.73 3.09 -4.23
C ARG A 103 18.38 2.72 -4.83
N ALA A 104 17.58 1.95 -4.11
CA ALA A 104 16.22 1.63 -4.52
C ALA A 104 15.33 2.89 -4.58
N LEU A 105 15.46 3.80 -3.59
CA LEU A 105 14.73 5.07 -3.57
C LEU A 105 15.19 6.00 -4.71
N ALA A 106 16.50 6.08 -5.00
CA ALA A 106 17.04 6.82 -6.14
C ALA A 106 16.49 6.28 -7.48
N ALA A 107 16.38 4.94 -7.61
CA ALA A 107 15.78 4.32 -8.80
C ALA A 107 14.29 4.69 -8.93
N LEU A 108 13.53 4.76 -7.85
CA LEU A 108 12.15 5.25 -7.84
C LEU A 108 12.07 6.73 -8.22
N ALA A 109 12.90 7.57 -7.58
CA ALA A 109 12.94 9.02 -7.84
C ALA A 109 13.28 9.33 -9.30
N SER A 110 14.17 8.55 -9.93
CA SER A 110 14.50 8.68 -11.36
C SER A 110 13.30 8.46 -12.29
N CYS A 111 12.27 7.77 -11.82
CA CYS A 111 11.00 7.57 -12.51
C CYS A 111 9.90 8.56 -12.03
N GLY A 112 10.27 9.58 -11.23
CA GLY A 112 9.34 10.58 -10.69
C GLY A 112 8.46 10.05 -9.55
N VAL A 113 8.87 8.98 -8.88
CA VAL A 113 8.14 8.39 -7.76
C VAL A 113 8.93 8.57 -6.47
N HIS A 114 8.29 9.12 -5.45
CA HIS A 114 8.79 9.15 -4.09
C HIS A 114 8.05 8.10 -3.25
N HIS A 115 8.73 7.54 -2.26
CA HIS A 115 8.12 6.48 -1.45
C HIS A 115 6.98 7.04 -0.59
N GLY A 116 7.25 8.08 0.19
CA GLY A 116 6.28 8.82 1.00
C GLY A 116 5.79 8.10 2.27
N ASP A 117 6.14 6.83 2.45
CA ASP A 117 5.85 6.02 3.64
C ASP A 117 6.98 5.01 3.93
N LEU A 118 8.23 5.44 3.78
CA LEU A 118 9.35 4.57 4.13
C LEU A 118 9.39 4.34 5.65
N ASN A 119 9.25 3.08 6.02
CA ASN A 119 9.31 2.62 7.41
C ASN A 119 9.81 1.17 7.44
N PRO A 120 10.20 0.61 8.59
CA PRO A 120 10.76 -0.75 8.66
C PRO A 120 9.81 -1.86 8.20
N SER A 121 8.50 -1.65 8.22
CA SER A 121 7.53 -2.65 7.73
C SER A 121 7.49 -2.72 6.21
N ASN A 122 7.91 -1.63 5.54
CA ASN A 122 7.94 -1.49 4.09
C ASN A 122 9.33 -1.82 3.49
N VAL A 123 10.24 -2.38 4.29
CA VAL A 123 11.53 -2.89 3.85
C VAL A 123 11.62 -4.36 4.20
N ILE A 124 11.58 -5.23 3.20
CA ILE A 124 11.72 -6.68 3.38
C ILE A 124 13.18 -7.06 3.21
N VAL A 125 13.77 -7.68 4.22
CA VAL A 125 15.16 -8.15 4.17
C VAL A 125 15.17 -9.63 3.83
N CYS A 126 15.72 -9.95 2.65
CA CYS A 126 15.85 -11.32 2.15
C CYS A 126 16.93 -12.11 2.91
N ALA A 127 16.91 -13.43 2.74
CA ALA A 127 17.87 -14.34 3.41
C ALA A 127 19.34 -14.06 3.07
N ASP A 128 19.63 -13.43 1.92
CA ASP A 128 20.98 -13.02 1.52
C ASP A 128 21.39 -11.64 2.07
N GLY A 129 20.52 -11.01 2.85
CA GLY A 129 20.72 -9.67 3.41
C GLY A 129 20.34 -8.54 2.47
N THR A 130 19.80 -8.82 1.29
CA THR A 130 19.35 -7.79 0.34
C THR A 130 18.01 -7.21 0.80
N PRO A 131 17.86 -5.88 0.93
CA PRO A 131 16.58 -5.25 1.22
C PRO A 131 15.78 -5.08 -0.08
N VAL A 132 14.46 -5.20 0.04
CA VAL A 132 13.49 -4.85 -1.00
C VAL A 132 12.46 -3.89 -0.43
N VAL A 133 12.36 -2.73 -1.03
CA VAL A 133 11.39 -1.69 -0.66
C VAL A 133 10.06 -2.02 -1.31
N ILE A 134 8.99 -2.00 -0.51
CA ILE A 134 7.61 -2.30 -0.92
C ILE A 134 6.68 -1.13 -0.58
N ASP A 135 5.48 -1.15 -1.15
CA ASP A 135 4.40 -0.20 -0.84
C ASP A 135 4.69 1.27 -1.20
N CYS A 136 5.42 1.51 -2.29
CA CYS A 136 5.65 2.84 -2.84
C CYS A 136 4.42 3.38 -3.58
N GLY A 137 4.29 4.71 -3.68
CA GLY A 137 3.26 5.38 -4.50
C GLY A 137 1.85 5.29 -3.93
N ILE A 138 1.70 5.03 -2.63
CA ILE A 138 0.41 5.03 -1.94
C ILE A 138 0.14 6.40 -1.34
N VAL A 139 -1.04 6.94 -1.62
CA VAL A 139 -1.46 8.24 -1.08
C VAL A 139 -1.99 8.04 0.34
N GLY A 140 -1.24 8.49 1.32
CA GLY A 140 -1.62 8.42 2.73
C GLY A 140 -0.67 9.23 3.62
N PRO A 141 -1.00 9.38 4.92
CA PRO A 141 -0.13 10.10 5.87
C PRO A 141 1.16 9.33 6.18
N GLY A 142 1.23 8.04 5.83
CA GLY A 142 2.36 7.17 6.16
C GLY A 142 2.41 6.77 7.63
N ALA A 143 3.49 6.07 8.02
CA ALA A 143 3.78 5.70 9.40
C ALA A 143 4.27 6.92 10.20
N PRO A 144 3.51 7.45 11.18
CA PRO A 144 3.82 8.74 11.80
C PRO A 144 5.20 8.81 12.46
N ALA A 145 5.71 7.69 12.99
CA ALA A 145 7.02 7.64 13.63
C ALA A 145 8.20 7.88 12.65
N TYR A 146 7.96 7.78 11.34
CA TYR A 146 8.96 7.92 10.28
C TYR A 146 8.69 9.10 9.37
N ALA A 147 7.54 9.75 9.53
CA ALA A 147 7.12 10.86 8.67
C ALA A 147 7.92 12.13 8.98
N ALA A 148 8.38 12.79 7.95
CA ALA A 148 9.07 14.08 8.06
C ALA A 148 8.12 15.20 8.53
N PRO A 149 8.63 16.25 9.21
CA PRO A 149 7.80 17.34 9.77
C PRO A 149 6.86 17.99 8.75
N GLU A 150 7.32 18.19 7.53
CA GLU A 150 6.54 18.79 6.43
C GLU A 150 5.38 17.91 5.97
N ARG A 151 5.47 16.58 6.18
CA ARG A 151 4.39 15.63 5.87
C ARG A 151 3.19 15.82 6.79
N PHE A 152 3.43 16.19 8.06
CA PHE A 152 2.37 16.55 9.01
C PHE A 152 1.65 17.84 8.63
N GLN A 153 2.30 18.69 7.81
CA GLN A 153 1.72 19.91 7.26
C GLN A 153 0.95 19.68 5.96
N GLY A 154 0.84 18.42 5.50
CA GLY A 154 0.13 18.04 4.30
C GLY A 154 0.90 18.24 2.99
N ARG A 155 2.22 18.48 3.04
CA ARG A 155 3.05 18.49 1.83
C ARG A 155 3.07 17.11 1.18
N ALA A 156 3.10 17.08 -0.15
CA ALA A 156 3.28 15.84 -0.91
C ALA A 156 4.63 15.19 -0.58
N PRO A 157 4.78 13.86 -0.74
CA PRO A 157 6.08 13.22 -0.61
C PRO A 157 7.04 13.76 -1.67
N ASP A 158 8.28 13.96 -1.25
CA ASP A 158 9.40 14.35 -2.09
C ASP A 158 10.68 13.67 -1.61
N GLU A 159 11.78 13.88 -2.30
CA GLU A 159 13.07 13.29 -1.97
C GLU A 159 13.54 13.69 -0.57
N LYS A 160 13.35 14.95 -0.18
CA LYS A 160 13.74 15.45 1.15
C LYS A 160 12.97 14.75 2.27
N SER A 161 11.69 14.45 2.07
CA SER A 161 10.89 13.72 3.05
C SER A 161 11.31 12.25 3.15
N ASP A 162 11.70 11.61 2.02
CA ASP A 162 12.22 10.24 2.02
C ASP A 162 13.60 10.16 2.68
N LEU A 163 14.47 11.16 2.48
CA LEU A 163 15.77 11.27 3.17
C LEU A 163 15.62 11.30 4.70
N TYR A 164 14.65 12.08 5.23
CA TYR A 164 14.32 12.05 6.65
C TYR A 164 13.92 10.65 7.13
N SER A 165 13.03 9.99 6.38
CA SER A 165 12.57 8.64 6.70
C SER A 165 13.71 7.62 6.67
N VAL A 166 14.70 7.79 5.78
CA VAL A 166 15.95 6.99 5.77
C VAL A 166 16.73 7.18 7.06
N GLY A 167 16.85 8.40 7.57
CA GLY A 167 17.49 8.69 8.86
C GLY A 167 16.81 7.96 10.02
N MET A 168 15.47 8.00 10.06
CA MET A 168 14.67 7.28 11.06
C MET A 168 14.85 5.77 10.96
N LEU A 169 14.88 5.22 9.73
CA LEU A 169 15.12 3.80 9.47
C LEU A 169 16.51 3.38 9.93
N LEU A 170 17.56 4.16 9.60
CA LEU A 170 18.93 3.88 10.04
C LEU A 170 19.03 3.84 11.57
N TYR A 171 18.43 4.83 12.25
CA TYR A 171 18.38 4.83 13.71
C TYR A 171 17.73 3.56 14.24
N ARG A 172 16.55 3.19 13.71
CA ARG A 172 15.81 1.98 14.11
C ARG A 172 16.65 0.71 13.96
N LEU A 173 17.38 0.58 12.86
CA LEU A 173 18.22 -0.59 12.58
C LEU A 173 19.45 -0.66 13.52
N VAL A 174 20.02 0.48 13.90
CA VAL A 174 21.17 0.53 14.84
C VAL A 174 20.70 0.39 16.29
N ALA A 175 19.63 1.10 16.66
CA ALA A 175 19.15 1.16 18.04
C ALA A 175 18.26 -0.05 18.44
N GLY A 176 17.64 -0.73 17.46
CA GLY A 176 16.64 -1.77 17.69
C GLY A 176 15.28 -1.25 18.14
N VAL A 177 15.10 0.07 18.28
CA VAL A 177 13.86 0.75 18.68
C VAL A 177 13.67 2.02 17.87
N ASP A 178 12.43 2.53 17.81
CA ASP A 178 12.14 3.78 17.12
C ASP A 178 12.72 4.98 17.88
N LEU A 179 13.16 6.01 17.14
CA LEU A 179 13.66 7.25 17.71
C LEU A 179 12.52 8.07 18.31
N VAL A 180 11.42 8.14 17.60
CA VAL A 180 10.22 8.88 17.99
C VAL A 180 9.12 7.91 18.39
N VAL A 181 8.54 8.12 19.56
CA VAL A 181 7.41 7.35 20.07
C VAL A 181 6.31 8.33 20.46
N GLY A 182 5.11 8.07 20.03
CA GLY A 182 3.93 8.88 20.32
C GLY A 182 2.67 8.00 20.35
N ASP A 183 1.60 8.56 20.86
CA ASP A 183 0.28 7.92 20.95
C ASP A 183 -0.80 8.65 20.14
N THR A 184 -0.50 9.85 19.65
CA THR A 184 -1.37 10.65 18.80
C THR A 184 -0.60 11.23 17.60
N PHE A 185 -1.34 11.62 16.57
CA PHE A 185 -0.78 12.30 15.40
C PHE A 185 -0.05 13.58 15.79
N GLU A 186 -0.60 14.36 16.73
CA GLU A 186 -0.03 15.62 17.23
C GLU A 186 1.27 15.36 18.00
N SER A 187 1.35 14.28 18.79
CA SER A 187 2.58 13.95 19.53
C SER A 187 3.72 13.58 18.58
N TYR A 188 3.44 12.84 17.50
CA TYR A 188 4.42 12.56 16.46
C TYR A 188 4.82 13.81 15.69
N ALA A 189 3.87 14.65 15.28
CA ALA A 189 4.14 15.90 14.58
C ALA A 189 5.05 16.83 15.41
N ARG A 190 4.78 16.95 16.71
CA ARG A 190 5.61 17.72 17.64
C ARG A 190 7.02 17.12 17.76
N ALA A 191 7.13 15.82 17.95
CA ALA A 191 8.43 15.17 18.09
C ALA A 191 9.27 15.30 16.80
N ALA A 192 8.67 15.16 15.64
CA ALA A 192 9.34 15.36 14.35
C ALA A 192 9.84 16.82 14.20
N SER A 193 9.06 17.82 14.64
CA SER A 193 9.47 19.23 14.58
C SER A 193 10.61 19.59 15.55
N LEU A 194 10.85 18.74 16.55
CA LEU A 194 11.92 18.93 17.55
C LEU A 194 13.08 17.96 17.33
N VAL A 195 13.17 17.32 16.18
CA VAL A 195 14.19 16.29 15.89
C VAL A 195 15.61 16.83 16.02
N ASP A 196 15.83 18.11 15.71
CA ASP A 196 17.13 18.79 15.85
C ASP A 196 17.63 18.85 17.30
N GLU A 197 16.72 18.77 18.27
CA GLU A 197 17.04 18.82 19.71
C GLU A 197 17.39 17.41 20.26
N ILE A 198 17.22 16.36 19.46
CA ILE A 198 17.47 14.98 19.90
C ILE A 198 18.98 14.67 19.77
N ASP A 199 19.62 14.38 20.89
CA ASP A 199 21.00 13.87 20.90
C ASP A 199 21.01 12.35 20.59
N THR A 200 20.93 12.04 19.31
CA THR A 200 20.98 10.65 18.80
C THR A 200 22.26 9.95 19.19
N THR A 201 23.39 10.68 19.28
CA THR A 201 24.70 10.12 19.65
C THR A 201 24.68 9.61 21.10
N SER A 202 24.21 10.40 22.03
CA SER A 202 24.08 9.99 23.45
C SER A 202 23.09 8.85 23.64
N LEU A 203 21.97 8.85 22.89
CA LEU A 203 20.99 7.77 22.95
C LEU A 203 21.61 6.44 22.48
N LEU A 204 22.34 6.43 21.39
CA LEU A 204 23.00 5.22 20.85
C LEU A 204 24.16 4.77 21.74
N TYR A 205 24.94 5.70 22.30
CA TYR A 205 25.97 5.38 23.27
C TYR A 205 25.38 4.64 24.49
N GLY A 206 24.26 5.13 25.01
CA GLY A 206 23.51 4.48 26.08
C GLY A 206 22.98 3.08 25.74
N ARG A 207 22.94 2.73 24.44
CA ARG A 207 22.55 1.41 23.93
C ARG A 207 23.75 0.51 23.60
N GLY A 208 24.98 0.96 23.88
CA GLY A 208 26.20 0.18 23.72
C GLY A 208 26.84 0.30 22.35
N VAL A 209 26.45 1.24 21.51
CA VAL A 209 27.15 1.55 20.25
C VAL A 209 28.51 2.21 20.61
N LYS A 210 29.59 1.75 19.98
CA LYS A 210 30.93 2.19 20.34
C LYS A 210 31.20 3.62 19.85
N ALA A 211 32.08 4.33 20.57
CA ALA A 211 32.42 5.72 20.24
C ALA A 211 32.98 5.87 18.82
N GLU A 212 33.76 4.91 18.33
CA GLU A 212 34.29 4.92 16.98
C GLU A 212 33.16 4.80 15.93
N GLU A 213 32.18 3.94 16.17
CA GLU A 213 31.02 3.75 15.30
C GLU A 213 30.13 5.01 15.32
N LEU A 214 29.91 5.62 16.51
CA LEU A 214 29.14 6.85 16.66
C LEU A 214 29.77 8.00 15.86
N SER A 215 31.09 8.13 15.87
CA SER A 215 31.77 9.16 15.09
C SER A 215 31.58 9.03 13.58
N CYS A 216 31.27 7.84 13.10
CA CYS A 216 30.96 7.57 11.70
C CYS A 216 29.47 7.85 11.36
N LEU A 217 28.58 7.65 12.33
CA LEU A 217 27.15 7.85 12.19
C LEU A 217 26.72 9.30 12.37
N GLU A 218 27.47 10.09 13.15
CA GLU A 218 27.12 11.47 13.49
C GLU A 218 26.87 12.38 12.25
N PRO A 219 27.70 12.34 11.18
CA PRO A 219 27.44 13.10 9.97
C PRO A 219 26.13 12.72 9.28
N LEU A 220 25.75 11.44 9.34
CA LEU A 220 24.49 10.94 8.76
C LEU A 220 23.27 11.51 9.50
N TRP A 221 23.30 11.49 10.85
CA TRP A 221 22.20 12.07 11.63
C TRP A 221 22.05 13.56 11.38
N LYS A 222 23.17 14.29 11.34
CA LYS A 222 23.18 15.73 11.08
C LYS A 222 22.71 16.10 9.69
N GLY A 223 22.89 15.21 8.73
CA GLY A 223 22.46 15.42 7.35
C GLY A 223 21.04 14.93 7.06
N LEU A 224 20.48 14.04 7.86
CA LEU A 224 19.19 13.41 7.59
C LEU A 224 18.07 13.88 8.52
N LEU A 225 18.36 13.96 9.83
CA LEU A 225 17.37 14.25 10.85
C LEU A 225 17.33 15.74 11.15
N ARG A 226 16.84 16.52 10.20
CA ARG A 226 16.65 17.97 10.28
C ARG A 226 15.18 18.30 10.13
N ALA A 227 14.68 19.22 10.97
CA ALA A 227 13.30 19.67 10.91
C ALA A 227 13.02 20.43 9.61
N ASP A 228 13.95 21.30 9.20
CA ASP A 228 13.87 21.99 7.91
C ASP A 228 14.41 21.06 6.79
N PRO A 229 13.62 20.77 5.74
CA PRO A 229 14.10 19.98 4.60
C PRO A 229 15.33 20.57 3.90
N GLU A 230 15.49 21.90 3.88
CA GLU A 230 16.62 22.57 3.23
C GLU A 230 17.96 22.39 3.99
N ASP A 231 17.90 22.01 5.27
CA ASP A 231 19.07 21.69 6.07
C ASP A 231 19.51 20.23 5.96
N ARG A 232 18.77 19.40 5.21
CA ARG A 232 19.13 18.01 4.93
C ARG A 232 20.13 17.90 3.77
N VAL A 233 20.78 16.75 3.66
CA VAL A 233 21.58 16.41 2.47
C VAL A 233 20.80 16.69 1.18
N GLU A 234 21.52 17.02 0.10
CA GLU A 234 20.90 17.53 -1.13
C GLU A 234 19.99 16.49 -1.77
N ASP A 235 20.50 15.29 -1.95
CA ASP A 235 19.83 14.19 -2.67
C ASP A 235 20.31 12.80 -2.22
N PHE A 236 19.81 11.75 -2.88
CA PHE A 236 20.22 10.38 -2.60
C PHE A 236 21.66 10.09 -3.03
N ASP A 237 22.22 10.80 -4.01
CA ASP A 237 23.59 10.59 -4.46
C ASP A 237 24.59 11.09 -3.41
N GLU A 238 24.39 12.28 -2.84
CA GLU A 238 25.16 12.78 -1.70
C GLU A 238 25.06 11.82 -0.51
N LEU A 239 23.85 11.32 -0.22
CA LEU A 239 23.68 10.36 0.87
C LEU A 239 24.42 9.05 0.62
N ASP A 240 24.39 8.48 -0.61
CA ASP A 240 25.14 7.24 -0.92
C ASP A 240 26.66 7.43 -0.71
N GLU A 241 27.21 8.60 -1.07
CA GLU A 241 28.61 8.93 -0.80
C GLU A 241 28.92 9.00 0.70
N LEU A 242 28.06 9.65 1.50
CA LEU A 242 28.24 9.72 2.96
C LEU A 242 28.15 8.32 3.60
N LEU A 243 27.20 7.50 3.17
CA LEU A 243 27.06 6.12 3.63
C LEU A 243 28.27 5.27 3.25
N GLU A 244 28.85 5.43 2.05
CA GLU A 244 30.07 4.75 1.63
C GLU A 244 31.26 5.11 2.52
N ILE A 245 31.44 6.40 2.80
CA ILE A 245 32.49 6.90 3.71
C ILE A 245 32.31 6.31 5.12
N ALA A 246 31.08 6.35 5.65
CA ALA A 246 30.79 5.79 6.97
C ALA A 246 31.03 4.28 7.01
N PHE A 247 30.55 3.56 5.99
CA PHE A 247 30.77 2.12 5.84
C PHE A 247 32.25 1.75 5.80
N GLY A 248 33.05 2.46 5.00
CA GLY A 248 34.48 2.24 4.90
C GLY A 248 35.21 2.36 6.25
N LYS A 249 34.76 3.30 7.12
CA LYS A 249 35.31 3.47 8.45
C LYS A 249 34.92 2.37 9.44
N VAL A 250 33.67 1.89 9.41
CA VAL A 250 33.17 0.91 10.40
C VAL A 250 33.40 -0.54 10.00
N SER A 251 33.58 -0.84 8.69
CA SER A 251 33.73 -2.22 8.22
C SER A 251 35.04 -2.88 8.58
N GLY A 252 36.05 -2.11 8.98
CA GLY A 252 37.35 -2.64 9.44
C GLY A 252 38.16 -3.39 8.41
N GLY A 253 37.85 -3.24 7.11
CA GLY A 253 38.47 -3.93 6.00
C GLY A 253 37.67 -5.15 5.52
N SER A 254 38.03 -5.66 4.33
CA SER A 254 37.22 -6.62 3.59
C SER A 254 37.02 -7.97 4.31
N VAL A 255 38.02 -8.50 4.99
CA VAL A 255 37.94 -9.80 5.70
C VAL A 255 36.99 -9.69 6.93
N ALA A 256 37.12 -8.61 7.70
CA ALA A 256 36.24 -8.37 8.86
C ALA A 256 34.80 -8.19 8.42
N TRP A 257 34.57 -7.45 7.34
CA TRP A 257 33.25 -7.24 6.76
C TRP A 257 32.62 -8.56 6.27
N GLU A 258 33.34 -9.35 5.49
CA GLU A 258 32.81 -10.63 4.98
C GLU A 258 32.43 -11.59 6.12
N THR A 259 33.20 -11.61 7.21
CA THR A 259 32.89 -12.41 8.38
C THR A 259 31.66 -11.91 9.09
N LEU A 260 31.54 -10.58 9.30
CA LEU A 260 30.38 -9.95 9.91
C LEU A 260 29.13 -10.18 9.08
N ARG A 261 29.22 -9.93 7.77
CA ARG A 261 28.11 -10.12 6.83
C ARG A 261 27.64 -11.57 6.81
N ALA A 262 28.55 -12.53 6.69
CA ALA A 262 28.20 -13.95 6.67
C ALA A 262 27.47 -14.37 7.96
N GLY A 263 27.94 -13.92 9.12
CA GLY A 263 27.28 -14.20 10.42
C GLY A 263 25.91 -13.59 10.52
N THR A 264 25.74 -12.33 10.09
CA THR A 264 24.44 -11.64 10.12
C THR A 264 23.45 -12.27 9.13
N VAL A 265 23.90 -12.60 7.92
CA VAL A 265 23.09 -13.28 6.89
C VAL A 265 22.65 -14.66 7.37
N ALA A 266 23.54 -15.43 8.04
CA ALA A 266 23.18 -16.73 8.60
C ALA A 266 22.08 -16.61 9.70
N ALA A 267 22.20 -15.60 10.57
CA ALA A 267 21.19 -15.32 11.60
C ALA A 267 19.84 -14.88 10.98
N LEU A 268 19.88 -14.09 9.91
CA LEU A 268 18.66 -13.70 9.16
C LEU A 268 18.00 -14.92 8.53
N ALA A 269 18.77 -15.77 7.85
CA ALA A 269 18.25 -16.99 7.22
C ALA A 269 17.61 -17.94 8.24
N GLU A 270 18.21 -18.10 9.42
CA GLU A 270 17.64 -18.88 10.51
C GLU A 270 16.31 -18.27 11.00
N LYS A 271 16.28 -16.94 11.18
CA LYS A 271 15.06 -16.24 11.58
C LYS A 271 13.93 -16.34 10.55
N ILE A 272 14.24 -16.19 9.25
CA ILE A 272 13.29 -16.39 8.15
C ILE A 272 12.74 -17.82 8.18
N GLY A 273 13.62 -18.82 8.33
CA GLY A 273 13.21 -20.22 8.41
C GLY A 273 12.27 -20.53 9.59
N THR A 274 12.42 -19.82 10.71
CA THR A 274 11.52 -19.99 11.87
C THR A 274 10.17 -19.28 11.70
N ILE A 275 10.15 -18.11 11.05
CA ILE A 275 8.92 -17.33 10.80
C ILE A 275 8.10 -17.96 9.67
N GLY A 276 8.75 -18.41 8.60
CA GLY A 276 8.07 -19.00 7.43
C GLY A 276 7.29 -20.29 7.70
N HIS A 277 7.44 -20.89 8.88
CA HIS A 277 6.69 -22.07 9.33
C HIS A 277 5.54 -21.73 10.31
N GLY A 278 5.39 -20.45 10.69
CA GLY A 278 4.36 -19.95 11.57
C GLY A 278 3.12 -19.47 10.83
N SER A 279 2.07 -20.31 10.76
CA SER A 279 0.68 -19.95 10.47
C SER A 279 0.33 -19.38 9.09
N GLU A 280 0.90 -19.88 7.99
CA GLU A 280 0.23 -19.76 6.69
C GLU A 280 -1.03 -20.64 6.71
N GLY A 281 -2.14 -20.13 7.26
CA GLY A 281 -3.43 -20.80 7.16
C GLY A 281 -3.85 -20.82 5.69
N ALA A 282 -3.82 -22.02 5.06
CA ALA A 282 -4.40 -22.17 3.73
C ALA A 282 -5.82 -21.57 3.74
N CYS A 283 -6.07 -20.60 2.89
CA CYS A 283 -7.36 -19.95 2.75
C CYS A 283 -7.85 -20.07 1.32
N ALA A 284 -9.14 -19.91 1.12
CA ALA A 284 -9.67 -19.69 -0.22
C ALA A 284 -9.37 -18.25 -0.63
N LEU A 285 -9.02 -18.03 -1.91
CA LEU A 285 -8.99 -16.69 -2.47
C LEU A 285 -10.37 -16.05 -2.24
N PRO A 286 -10.43 -14.76 -1.80
CA PRO A 286 -11.71 -14.09 -1.57
C PRO A 286 -12.66 -14.28 -2.76
N VAL A 287 -13.94 -14.51 -2.48
CA VAL A 287 -14.95 -14.86 -3.52
C VAL A 287 -15.05 -13.81 -4.61
N GLU A 288 -14.70 -12.57 -4.30
CA GLU A 288 -14.66 -11.44 -5.22
C GLU A 288 -13.63 -11.64 -6.34
N PHE A 289 -12.57 -12.40 -6.09
CA PHE A 289 -11.55 -12.76 -7.07
C PHE A 289 -11.86 -14.10 -7.74
N ALA A 290 -12.78 -14.90 -7.20
CA ALA A 290 -13.20 -16.15 -7.85
C ALA A 290 -13.80 -15.79 -9.21
N MET A 291 -13.21 -16.32 -10.30
CA MET A 291 -13.82 -16.20 -11.61
C MET A 291 -15.15 -16.93 -11.55
N ILE A 292 -16.26 -16.20 -11.70
CA ILE A 292 -17.54 -16.81 -12.05
C ILE A 292 -17.28 -17.49 -13.39
N LYS A 293 -17.07 -18.82 -13.38
CA LYS A 293 -17.04 -19.58 -14.64
C LYS A 293 -18.31 -19.17 -15.35
N PRO A 294 -18.25 -18.62 -16.57
CA PRO A 294 -19.46 -18.31 -17.30
C PRO A 294 -20.24 -19.59 -17.41
N THR A 295 -21.35 -19.69 -16.68
CA THR A 295 -22.32 -20.77 -16.84
C THR A 295 -22.75 -20.69 -18.29
N GLY A 296 -22.31 -21.68 -19.11
CA GLY A 296 -22.38 -21.66 -20.58
C GLY A 296 -23.82 -21.67 -21.16
N GLY A 297 -24.84 -21.33 -20.34
CA GLY A 297 -26.24 -21.23 -20.74
C GLY A 297 -26.66 -19.84 -21.20
N ARG A 298 -26.18 -18.76 -20.57
CA ARG A 298 -26.71 -17.41 -20.84
C ARG A 298 -26.26 -16.79 -22.17
N LYS A 299 -25.05 -17.10 -22.66
CA LYS A 299 -24.62 -16.60 -23.99
C LYS A 299 -25.33 -17.28 -25.14
N ARG A 300 -25.72 -18.57 -25.03
CA ARG A 300 -26.50 -19.27 -26.06
C ARG A 300 -27.93 -18.76 -26.12
N VAL A 301 -28.56 -18.43 -24.98
CA VAL A 301 -29.91 -17.84 -24.95
C VAL A 301 -29.92 -16.43 -25.54
N ALA A 302 -28.96 -15.59 -25.16
CA ALA A 302 -28.87 -14.23 -25.70
C ALA A 302 -28.59 -14.24 -27.22
N PHE A 303 -27.72 -15.14 -27.71
CA PHE A 303 -27.46 -15.27 -29.16
C PHE A 303 -28.67 -15.83 -29.93
N ALA A 304 -29.39 -16.78 -29.35
CA ALA A 304 -30.63 -17.28 -29.92
C ALA A 304 -31.75 -16.24 -29.96
N CYS A 305 -31.86 -15.40 -28.91
CA CYS A 305 -32.83 -14.28 -28.87
C CYS A 305 -32.49 -13.19 -29.90
N ILE A 306 -31.21 -12.83 -30.06
CA ILE A 306 -30.76 -11.83 -31.03
C ILE A 306 -30.94 -12.37 -32.46
N LEU A 307 -30.60 -13.64 -32.73
CA LEU A 307 -30.77 -14.27 -34.01
C LEU A 307 -32.26 -14.41 -34.37
N GLY A 308 -33.12 -14.75 -33.39
CA GLY A 308 -34.56 -14.77 -33.54
C GLY A 308 -35.17 -13.43 -33.87
N LEU A 309 -34.68 -12.35 -33.22
CA LEU A 309 -35.11 -10.99 -33.51
C LEU A 309 -34.68 -10.49 -34.91
N ILE A 310 -33.48 -10.84 -35.35
CA ILE A 310 -32.98 -10.54 -36.69
C ILE A 310 -33.81 -11.25 -37.75
N LEU A 311 -34.10 -12.56 -37.56
CA LEU A 311 -34.92 -13.33 -38.48
C LEU A 311 -36.35 -12.82 -38.55
N LEU A 312 -36.92 -12.35 -37.42
CA LEU A 312 -38.25 -11.73 -37.37
C LEU A 312 -38.25 -10.39 -38.12
N LEU A 313 -37.24 -9.57 -37.95
CA LEU A 313 -37.10 -8.26 -38.66
C LEU A 313 -36.90 -8.49 -40.18
N VAL A 314 -36.15 -9.51 -40.60
CA VAL A 314 -35.98 -9.87 -41.98
C VAL A 314 -37.29 -10.42 -42.59
N ALA A 315 -38.03 -11.23 -41.86
CA ALA A 315 -39.36 -11.75 -42.30
C ALA A 315 -40.37 -10.60 -42.44
N LEU A 316 -40.39 -9.63 -41.51
CA LEU A 316 -41.21 -8.44 -41.59
C LEU A 316 -40.84 -7.56 -42.77
N PHE A 317 -39.53 -7.39 -43.01
CA PHE A 317 -39.04 -6.64 -44.18
C PHE A 317 -39.48 -7.27 -45.51
N PHE A 318 -39.39 -8.61 -45.65
CA PHE A 318 -39.84 -9.32 -46.85
C PHE A 318 -41.37 -9.33 -46.98
N ALA A 319 -42.13 -9.36 -45.85
CA ALA A 319 -43.59 -9.25 -45.89
C ALA A 319 -44.04 -7.88 -46.36
N PHE A 320 -43.33 -6.82 -45.92
CA PHE A 320 -43.61 -5.43 -46.32
C PHE A 320 -43.20 -5.15 -47.79
N SER A 321 -42.11 -5.79 -48.29
CA SER A 321 -41.62 -5.62 -49.64
C SER A 321 -42.48 -6.27 -50.72
N ARG A 322 -43.43 -7.18 -50.34
CA ARG A 322 -44.27 -7.95 -51.23
C ARG A 322 -45.75 -7.51 -51.28
N GLY A 323 -46.07 -6.29 -50.75
CA GLY A 323 -47.43 -5.73 -50.93
C GLY A 323 -48.51 -6.41 -50.12
N GLY A 324 -48.37 -6.56 -48.83
CA GLY A 324 -49.38 -7.10 -47.92
C GLY A 324 -50.33 -6.01 -47.40
N PRO A 325 -51.48 -6.42 -46.78
CA PRO A 325 -52.62 -5.55 -46.49
C PRO A 325 -52.33 -4.45 -45.46
N SER A 326 -53.16 -3.44 -45.47
CA SER A 326 -53.04 -2.17 -44.76
C SER A 326 -52.95 -2.31 -43.21
N ILE A 327 -52.23 -1.39 -42.63
CA ILE A 327 -51.69 -1.33 -41.23
C ILE A 327 -52.76 -1.40 -40.12
N ASP A 328 -54.07 -1.28 -40.40
CA ASP A 328 -55.10 -1.05 -39.40
C ASP A 328 -55.56 -2.29 -38.58
N GLU A 329 -55.40 -3.50 -39.14
CA GLU A 329 -55.80 -4.74 -38.38
C GLU A 329 -54.67 -5.43 -37.66
N THR A 330 -53.40 -5.20 -38.06
CA THR A 330 -52.24 -5.86 -37.43
C THR A 330 -51.74 -5.11 -36.20
N GLY A 331 -51.92 -3.80 -36.15
CA GLY A 331 -51.55 -2.95 -35.02
C GLY A 331 -52.34 -3.23 -33.73
N ALA A 332 -53.63 -3.52 -33.85
CA ALA A 332 -54.51 -3.80 -32.71
C ALA A 332 -54.16 -5.17 -32.02
N SER A 333 -53.74 -6.17 -32.81
CA SER A 333 -53.36 -7.50 -32.29
C SER A 333 -52.02 -7.47 -31.56
N ILE A 334 -51.08 -6.63 -31.97
CA ILE A 334 -49.76 -6.51 -31.36
C ILE A 334 -49.86 -5.73 -30.03
N LEU A 335 -50.67 -4.68 -29.94
CA LEU A 335 -50.88 -3.92 -28.71
C LEU A 335 -51.64 -4.73 -27.65
N GLN A 336 -52.49 -5.65 -28.03
CA GLN A 336 -53.21 -6.53 -27.09
C GLN A 336 -52.26 -7.62 -26.52
N LYS A 337 -51.29 -8.11 -27.29
CA LYS A 337 -50.28 -9.06 -26.83
C LYS A 337 -49.18 -8.40 -25.96
N SER A 338 -48.82 -7.14 -26.19
CA SER A 338 -47.87 -6.44 -25.33
C SER A 338 -48.41 -6.18 -23.93
N ARG A 339 -49.72 -5.82 -23.82
CA ARG A 339 -50.39 -5.64 -22.52
C ARG A 339 -50.49 -6.92 -21.68
N SER A 340 -50.53 -8.08 -22.30
CA SER A 340 -50.52 -9.37 -21.60
C SER A 340 -49.13 -9.77 -21.12
N LEU A 341 -48.06 -9.25 -21.75
CA LEU A 341 -46.67 -9.49 -21.31
C LEU A 341 -46.27 -8.56 -20.14
N ASP A 342 -46.77 -7.32 -20.13
CA ASP A 342 -46.55 -6.39 -19.01
C ASP A 342 -47.27 -6.85 -17.73
N ALA A 343 -48.38 -7.54 -17.82
CA ALA A 343 -49.10 -8.14 -16.69
C ALA A 343 -48.34 -9.33 -16.08
N ILE A 344 -47.63 -10.11 -16.90
CA ILE A 344 -46.80 -11.24 -16.42
C ILE A 344 -45.50 -10.78 -15.76
N VAL A 345 -44.96 -9.62 -16.18
CA VAL A 345 -43.75 -9.04 -15.56
C VAL A 345 -44.07 -8.33 -14.24
N GLY A 346 -45.29 -7.76 -14.09
CA GLY A 346 -45.77 -7.13 -12.85
C GLY A 346 -45.97 -8.13 -11.71
N GLU A 347 -46.48 -9.32 -11.98
CA GLU A 347 -46.71 -10.35 -10.96
C GLU A 347 -45.40 -11.03 -10.45
N ALA A 348 -44.26 -10.89 -11.15
CA ALA A 348 -43.00 -11.44 -10.71
C ALA A 348 -42.24 -10.51 -9.75
N GLN A 349 -42.65 -9.26 -9.57
CA GLN A 349 -42.01 -8.29 -8.65
C GLN A 349 -42.71 -8.18 -7.27
N ASP A 350 -43.93 -8.66 -7.13
CA ASP A 350 -44.71 -8.57 -5.88
C ASP A 350 -44.58 -9.79 -4.94
N SER A 351 -43.77 -10.79 -5.25
CA SER A 351 -43.61 -11.98 -4.42
C SER A 351 -42.31 -12.05 -3.56
N SER A 352 -41.62 -10.94 -3.36
CA SER A 352 -40.41 -10.88 -2.48
C SER A 352 -40.50 -9.77 -1.41
N GLY A 353 -41.66 -9.57 -0.84
CA GLY A 353 -41.86 -8.63 0.27
C GLY A 353 -42.63 -9.30 1.41
N GLY A 354 -41.92 -9.85 2.38
CA GLY A 354 -42.43 -10.46 3.60
C GLY A 354 -41.57 -10.17 4.80
N ASP A 355 -41.97 -9.15 5.50
CA ASP A 355 -42.01 -9.02 6.96
C ASP A 355 -40.75 -8.98 7.81
N SER A 356 -40.46 -7.81 8.39
CA SER A 356 -40.39 -7.61 9.84
C SER A 356 -40.21 -6.11 10.14
N GLY A 357 -41.25 -5.51 10.67
CA GLY A 357 -41.20 -4.17 11.22
C GLY A 357 -40.57 -4.13 12.60
N VAL A 358 -39.84 -3.04 12.88
CA VAL A 358 -39.81 -2.39 14.20
C VAL A 358 -39.64 -0.90 13.99
N SER A 359 -40.64 -0.19 14.53
CA SER A 359 -40.80 1.24 14.74
C SER A 359 -39.72 1.79 15.69
N GLY A 360 -39.32 3.06 15.49
CA GLY A 360 -38.56 3.78 16.50
C GLY A 360 -37.98 5.10 16.00
N THR A 361 -38.82 6.10 15.95
CA THR A 361 -38.52 7.55 15.92
C THR A 361 -37.51 7.92 17.02
N LEU A 362 -36.48 8.74 16.68
CA LEU A 362 -36.14 9.94 17.47
C LEU A 362 -35.03 10.73 16.76
N LEU A 363 -35.41 11.85 16.17
CA LEU A 363 -34.57 13.00 15.85
C LEU A 363 -34.49 13.83 17.13
N GLU A 364 -33.28 14.03 17.65
CA GLU A 364 -32.99 15.15 18.58
C GLU A 364 -31.60 15.71 18.32
N SER A 365 -31.59 16.87 17.82
CA SER A 365 -30.81 18.10 17.90
C SER A 365 -29.48 18.06 18.66
N LEU A 366 -28.38 18.37 17.94
CA LEU A 366 -27.12 18.86 18.46
C LEU A 366 -27.21 20.37 18.77
N PRO A 367 -26.66 20.85 19.90
CA PRO A 367 -26.52 22.27 20.14
C PRO A 367 -25.21 22.81 19.58
N THR A 368 -25.31 23.98 18.97
CA THR A 368 -24.22 24.89 18.62
C THR A 368 -23.63 25.55 19.87
N PRO A 369 -22.32 25.76 20.00
CA PRO A 369 -21.78 26.64 21.05
C PRO A 369 -21.80 28.08 20.57
N GLU A 370 -22.41 28.92 21.41
CA GLU A 370 -22.44 30.37 21.32
C GLU A 370 -21.05 30.97 21.71
N LEU A 371 -20.69 32.00 20.98
CA LEU A 371 -19.61 32.94 21.28
C LEU A 371 -20.13 34.02 22.25
N GLU A 372 -19.58 34.07 23.43
CA GLU A 372 -19.57 35.25 24.31
C GLU A 372 -18.16 35.30 24.93
N GLY A 373 -17.47 36.40 25.04
CA GLY A 373 -17.75 37.79 25.15
C GLY A 373 -16.54 38.36 25.86
N ALA A 374 -15.98 39.43 25.37
CA ALA A 374 -14.83 40.14 25.92
C ALA A 374 -15.07 40.63 27.36
N GLY A 375 -14.01 40.54 28.18
CA GLY A 375 -13.96 41.16 29.51
C GLY A 375 -12.54 41.56 29.88
N ASP A 376 -12.26 42.81 29.66
CA ASP A 376 -11.16 43.67 30.08
C ASP A 376 -10.99 43.69 31.62
N ASN A 377 -9.75 43.78 32.11
CA ASN A 377 -9.24 44.43 33.33
C ASN A 377 -8.07 43.62 33.87
N GLY A 378 -6.91 44.18 34.02
CA GLY A 378 -6.50 45.31 34.80
C GLY A 378 -5.06 45.09 35.28
N VAL A 379 -4.21 46.00 35.02
CA VAL A 379 -2.87 46.27 35.54
C VAL A 379 -2.77 46.10 37.07
N THR A 380 -1.68 45.48 37.59
CA THR A 380 -0.85 46.03 38.66
C THR A 380 0.50 45.29 38.75
N ASP A 381 1.54 46.12 38.88
CA ASP A 381 2.91 45.86 39.22
C ASP A 381 3.13 44.98 40.48
N GLU A 382 4.11 44.07 40.43
CA GLU A 382 5.33 44.02 41.28
C GLU A 382 6.30 43.00 40.70
#